data_36d4e044dbc6a90719ac3cddd62994cb
#
_entry.id   36d4e044dbc6a90719ac3cddd62994cb
#
_cell.length_a   1.000
_cell.length_b   1.000
_cell.length_c   1.000
_cell.angle_alpha   90.00
_cell.angle_beta   90.00
_cell.angle_gamma   90.00
#
_symmetry.space_group_name_H-M   'P 1'
#
loop_
_entity.id
_entity.type
_entity.pdbx_description
1 polymer ?
#
loop_
_entity_poly.entity_id
_entity_poly.type
_entity_poly.pdbx_seq_one_letter_code
_entity_poly.pdbx_strand_id
1 'polypeptide(L)'
;MSTATHPLHAPVRWPAEAIWQAVVPQLPSFTVEVLPQVDSTNSELMRRCRAASLAALSNAALGSPEAPEAILLVAEHQNAGRGRLGRQWQSQAGASLTFSLGLPLQPANWSGLSLAVGVSLAESLEPANGQAPTLQLKWPNDLWLGQRKLGGILVETANWGDQRYVVIGVGLNVTQPNEDFSAAASQSTRDTQTPPPMAPTSLQALWPGVDAAWALQAVAAPLVQAVLDFEREGFAAFRARFAARDALAGRRVKLSNGTEGTACGVGAHGALSVQTQNGLQEISSLEVSVRPADHVQ
;
A
#
# COMPACT_ATOMS: atom_id res chain seq x y z
N MET A 1 22.88 34.82 6.71
CA MET A 1 22.02 33.63 7.03
C MET A 1 20.72 33.82 6.27
N SER A 2 20.60 33.17 5.13
CA SER A 2 19.41 33.29 4.26
C SER A 2 18.45 32.20 4.63
N THR A 3 17.33 32.56 5.23
CA THR A 3 16.22 31.65 5.50
C THR A 3 15.53 31.37 4.17
N ALA A 4 15.79 30.21 3.60
CA ALA A 4 15.03 29.72 2.45
C ALA A 4 13.57 29.50 2.89
N THR A 5 12.72 30.45 2.56
CA THR A 5 11.26 30.29 2.64
C THR A 5 10.85 29.25 1.60
N HIS A 6 10.55 28.04 2.05
CA HIS A 6 9.83 27.07 1.22
C HIS A 6 8.51 27.71 0.73
N PRO A 7 8.19 27.62 -0.56
CA PRO A 7 6.91 28.08 -1.05
C PRO A 7 5.82 27.29 -0.29
N LEU A 8 4.96 28.02 0.43
CA LEU A 8 3.76 27.47 1.06
C LEU A 8 2.88 26.93 -0.07
N HIS A 9 2.85 25.61 -0.26
CA HIS A 9 1.84 25.00 -1.11
C HIS A 9 0.45 25.37 -0.56
N ALA A 10 -0.45 25.75 -1.46
CA ALA A 10 -1.84 25.96 -1.07
C ALA A 10 -2.36 24.71 -0.35
N PRO A 11 -3.10 24.85 0.77
CA PRO A 11 -3.61 23.71 1.51
C PRO A 11 -4.48 22.84 0.60
N VAL A 12 -4.24 21.52 0.65
CA VAL A 12 -5.03 20.55 -0.14
C VAL A 12 -6.45 20.52 0.40
N ARG A 13 -7.43 20.68 -0.46
CA ARG A 13 -8.84 20.47 -0.11
C ARG A 13 -9.17 18.99 -0.21
N TRP A 14 -9.09 18.30 0.91
CA TRP A 14 -9.40 16.88 0.98
C TRP A 14 -10.91 16.62 0.89
N PRO A 15 -11.37 15.65 0.09
CA PRO A 15 -12.77 15.33 -0.10
C PRO A 15 -13.32 14.45 1.05
N ALA A 16 -13.00 14.77 2.30
CA ALA A 16 -13.29 13.93 3.46
C ALA A 16 -14.78 13.62 3.63
N GLU A 17 -15.65 14.64 3.45
CA GLU A 17 -17.11 14.46 3.53
C GLU A 17 -17.64 13.55 2.42
N ALA A 18 -17.21 13.75 1.18
CA ALA A 18 -17.63 12.91 0.05
C ALA A 18 -17.21 11.46 0.23
N ILE A 19 -16.00 11.23 0.74
CA ILE A 19 -15.50 9.89 1.07
C ILE A 19 -16.33 9.28 2.20
N TRP A 20 -16.58 10.03 3.26
CA TRP A 20 -17.38 9.57 4.39
C TRP A 20 -18.78 9.15 3.93
N GLN A 21 -19.46 9.99 3.15
CA GLN A 21 -20.79 9.69 2.59
C GLN A 21 -20.80 8.44 1.72
N ALA A 22 -19.73 8.19 0.95
CA ALA A 22 -19.62 7.02 0.09
C ALA A 22 -19.36 5.71 0.87
N VAL A 23 -18.69 5.79 2.04
CA VAL A 23 -18.24 4.61 2.81
C VAL A 23 -19.23 4.24 3.92
N VAL A 24 -19.85 5.20 4.59
CA VAL A 24 -20.76 4.98 5.74
C VAL A 24 -21.88 3.95 5.48
N PRO A 25 -22.49 3.85 4.27
CA PRO A 25 -23.48 2.81 4.01
C PRO A 25 -22.96 1.38 4.15
N GLN A 26 -21.64 1.17 3.95
CA GLN A 26 -20.98 -0.14 4.08
C GLN A 26 -20.33 -0.32 5.47
N LEU A 27 -19.92 0.77 6.09
CA LEU A 27 -19.16 0.80 7.34
C LEU A 27 -19.62 1.95 8.23
N PRO A 28 -20.73 1.79 9.00
CA PRO A 28 -21.43 2.89 9.69
C PRO A 28 -20.58 3.71 10.67
N SER A 29 -19.59 3.10 11.33
CA SER A 29 -18.67 3.79 12.28
C SER A 29 -17.40 4.33 11.61
N PHE A 30 -17.40 4.48 10.28
CA PHE A 30 -16.25 4.98 9.55
C PHE A 30 -16.02 6.48 9.75
N THR A 31 -14.75 6.86 9.92
CA THR A 31 -14.33 8.26 10.02
C THR A 31 -13.19 8.57 9.03
N VAL A 32 -13.08 9.84 8.66
CA VAL A 32 -11.98 10.35 7.83
C VAL A 32 -11.27 11.44 8.62
N GLU A 33 -9.98 11.29 8.79
CA GLU A 33 -9.12 12.25 9.49
C GLU A 33 -7.96 12.68 8.61
N VAL A 34 -7.64 13.97 8.61
CA VAL A 34 -6.51 14.53 7.89
C VAL A 34 -5.57 15.21 8.87
N LEU A 35 -4.30 14.80 8.86
CA LEU A 35 -3.25 15.40 9.67
C LEU A 35 -2.28 16.18 8.77
N PRO A 36 -1.90 17.40 9.13
CA PRO A 36 -0.88 18.15 8.41
C PRO A 36 0.46 17.40 8.37
N GLN A 37 0.82 16.77 9.50
CA GLN A 37 2.07 16.03 9.65
C GLN A 37 1.95 14.93 10.68
N VAL A 38 2.62 13.80 10.40
CA VAL A 38 2.76 12.68 11.32
C VAL A 38 4.08 11.95 11.03
N ASP A 39 4.56 11.11 11.93
CA ASP A 39 5.70 10.23 11.63
C ASP A 39 5.33 9.22 10.52
N SER A 40 4.25 8.49 10.71
CA SER A 40 3.69 7.55 9.73
C SER A 40 2.21 7.31 10.08
N THR A 41 1.33 7.34 9.07
CA THR A 41 -0.10 7.04 9.24
C THR A 41 -0.33 5.64 9.80
N ASN A 42 0.45 4.64 9.36
CA ASN A 42 0.41 3.29 9.93
C ASN A 42 0.83 3.29 11.41
N SER A 43 1.95 3.94 11.74
CA SER A 43 2.43 3.99 13.12
C SER A 43 1.44 4.66 14.05
N GLU A 44 0.78 5.72 13.58
CA GLU A 44 -0.24 6.44 14.34
C GLU A 44 -1.45 5.54 14.64
N LEU A 45 -2.03 4.89 13.63
CA LEU A 45 -3.16 3.98 13.84
C LEU A 45 -2.80 2.79 14.71
N MET A 46 -1.59 2.24 14.56
CA MET A 46 -1.09 1.17 15.43
C MET A 46 -0.91 1.64 16.89
N ARG A 47 -0.49 2.89 17.12
CA ARG A 47 -0.42 3.49 18.48
C ARG A 47 -1.82 3.64 19.08
N ARG A 48 -2.76 4.18 18.31
CA ARG A 48 -4.15 4.36 18.75
C ARG A 48 -4.79 3.03 19.13
N CYS A 49 -4.63 2.01 18.29
CA CYS A 49 -5.14 0.66 18.56
C CYS A 49 -4.56 0.11 19.87
N ARG A 50 -3.23 0.22 20.09
CA ARG A 50 -2.59 -0.25 21.32
C ARG A 50 -3.06 0.52 22.55
N ALA A 51 -3.16 1.85 22.47
CA ALA A 51 -3.64 2.68 23.57
C ALA A 51 -5.07 2.33 23.97
N ALA A 52 -5.95 2.16 22.98
CA ALA A 52 -7.32 1.75 23.19
C ALA A 52 -7.41 0.33 23.80
N SER A 53 -6.57 -0.62 23.34
CA SER A 53 -6.49 -1.97 23.92
C SER A 53 -6.06 -1.95 25.39
N LEU A 54 -5.08 -1.12 25.76
CA LEU A 54 -4.65 -0.96 27.14
C LEU A 54 -5.73 -0.31 28.03
N ALA A 55 -6.41 0.71 27.52
CA ALA A 55 -7.53 1.36 28.23
C ALA A 55 -8.68 0.37 28.48
N ALA A 56 -8.97 -0.49 27.49
CA ALA A 56 -9.94 -1.56 27.61
C ALA A 56 -9.63 -2.54 28.74
N LEU A 57 -8.38 -2.98 28.84
CA LEU A 57 -7.93 -3.88 29.92
C LEU A 57 -8.05 -3.23 31.30
N SER A 58 -7.82 -1.91 31.39
CA SER A 58 -7.92 -1.13 32.63
C SER A 58 -9.37 -0.95 33.08
N ASN A 59 -10.33 -0.94 32.16
CA ASN A 59 -11.75 -0.67 32.40
C ASN A 59 -12.62 -1.93 32.31
N ALA A 60 -12.04 -3.12 32.35
CA ALA A 60 -12.74 -4.41 32.17
C ALA A 60 -13.94 -4.63 33.13
N ALA A 61 -14.03 -3.88 34.22
CA ALA A 61 -15.17 -3.87 35.14
C ALA A 61 -16.41 -3.11 34.62
N LEU A 62 -16.29 -2.31 33.53
CA LEU A 62 -17.37 -1.43 33.04
C LEU A 62 -18.04 -1.93 31.73
N GLY A 63 -17.70 -3.12 31.26
CA GLY A 63 -18.25 -3.71 30.04
C GLY A 63 -17.17 -4.00 29.00
N SER A 64 -17.51 -4.81 27.98
CA SER A 64 -16.58 -5.07 26.88
C SER A 64 -16.29 -3.78 26.12
N PRO A 65 -15.01 -3.43 25.92
CA PRO A 65 -14.67 -2.24 25.14
C PRO A 65 -15.15 -2.41 23.69
N GLU A 66 -15.73 -1.37 23.16
CA GLU A 66 -16.06 -1.32 21.72
C GLU A 66 -14.77 -1.46 20.90
N ALA A 67 -14.86 -2.20 19.79
CA ALA A 67 -13.75 -2.31 18.85
C ALA A 67 -13.33 -0.91 18.34
N PRO A 68 -12.03 -0.69 18.05
CA PRO A 68 -11.62 0.58 17.45
C PRO A 68 -12.41 0.82 16.17
N GLU A 69 -12.92 2.02 16.02
CA GLU A 69 -13.67 2.42 14.84
C GLU A 69 -12.84 2.29 13.57
N ALA A 70 -13.53 2.09 12.46
CA ALA A 70 -12.88 2.14 11.15
C ALA A 70 -12.50 3.58 10.82
N ILE A 71 -11.25 3.80 10.42
CA ILE A 71 -10.71 5.13 10.16
C ILE A 71 -9.85 5.16 8.91
N LEU A 72 -10.05 6.16 8.07
CA LEU A 72 -9.15 6.56 7.00
C LEU A 72 -8.32 7.77 7.48
N LEU A 73 -7.07 7.52 7.84
CA LEU A 73 -6.13 8.54 8.29
C LEU A 73 -5.25 8.98 7.12
N VAL A 74 -5.35 10.25 6.74
CA VAL A 74 -4.53 10.87 5.69
C VAL A 74 -3.48 11.76 6.32
N ALA A 75 -2.26 11.79 5.77
CA ALA A 75 -1.25 12.75 6.16
C ALA A 75 -0.77 13.56 4.96
N GLU A 76 -0.71 14.88 5.09
CA GLU A 76 -0.12 15.75 4.07
C GLU A 76 1.40 15.54 3.98
N HIS A 77 2.03 15.26 5.14
CA HIS A 77 3.46 14.94 5.21
C HIS A 77 3.75 13.86 6.25
N GLN A 78 4.58 12.88 5.88
CA GLN A 78 5.16 11.90 6.81
C GLN A 78 6.66 12.15 6.96
N ASN A 79 7.15 12.40 8.18
CA ASN A 79 8.57 12.64 8.44
C ASN A 79 9.37 11.35 8.73
N ALA A 80 8.69 10.22 8.96
CA ALA A 80 9.28 8.89 9.15
C ALA A 80 8.41 7.80 8.49
N GLY A 81 7.99 8.02 7.24
CA GLY A 81 7.18 7.09 6.48
C GLY A 81 7.82 5.71 6.39
N ARG A 82 7.01 4.65 6.45
CA ARG A 82 7.47 3.25 6.54
C ARG A 82 7.08 2.44 5.33
N GLY A 83 7.97 1.55 4.93
CA GLY A 83 7.74 0.48 3.99
C GLY A 83 8.08 -0.88 4.59
N ARG A 84 7.92 -1.95 3.82
CA ARG A 84 8.27 -3.31 4.26
C ARG A 84 9.76 -3.47 4.52
N LEU A 85 10.10 -4.42 5.41
CA LEU A 85 11.49 -4.79 5.74
C LEU A 85 12.32 -3.59 6.22
N GLY A 86 11.72 -2.68 6.99
CA GLY A 86 12.40 -1.51 7.55
C GLY A 86 12.75 -0.41 6.54
N ARG A 87 12.31 -0.52 5.29
CA ARG A 87 12.52 0.53 4.28
C ARG A 87 11.73 1.78 4.65
N GLN A 88 12.25 2.92 4.26
CA GLN A 88 11.56 4.19 4.41
C GLN A 88 10.66 4.47 3.21
N TRP A 89 9.53 5.11 3.47
CA TRP A 89 8.69 5.76 2.47
C TRP A 89 8.88 7.27 2.59
N GLN A 90 9.30 7.89 1.51
CA GLN A 90 9.44 9.34 1.47
C GLN A 90 8.16 9.96 0.96
N SER A 91 7.69 11.02 1.60
CA SER A 91 6.52 11.78 1.20
C SER A 91 6.82 13.27 1.18
N GLN A 92 6.13 13.97 0.30
CA GLN A 92 6.19 15.42 0.20
C GLN A 92 4.76 15.94 0.04
N ALA A 93 4.43 16.99 0.78
CA ALA A 93 3.11 17.63 0.72
C ALA A 93 2.76 18.03 -0.73
N GLY A 94 1.57 17.63 -1.19
CA GLY A 94 1.08 17.86 -2.55
C GLY A 94 1.70 16.96 -3.63
N ALA A 95 2.89 16.38 -3.40
CA ALA A 95 3.56 15.51 -4.37
C ALA A 95 3.32 14.01 -4.10
N SER A 96 2.88 13.66 -2.92
CA SER A 96 2.56 12.28 -2.53
C SER A 96 1.17 12.21 -1.90
N LEU A 97 0.47 11.10 -2.13
CA LEU A 97 -0.69 10.71 -1.33
C LEU A 97 -0.24 9.64 -0.33
N THR A 98 -0.40 9.92 0.96
CA THR A 98 -0.11 8.96 2.04
C THR A 98 -1.29 8.87 2.98
N PHE A 99 -1.82 7.65 3.12
CA PHE A 99 -2.93 7.38 4.03
C PHE A 99 -2.88 5.95 4.57
N SER A 100 -3.62 5.70 5.62
CA SER A 100 -3.86 4.36 6.16
C SER A 100 -5.34 4.15 6.45
N LEU A 101 -5.86 3.01 6.01
CA LEU A 101 -7.16 2.51 6.42
C LEU A 101 -6.95 1.56 7.60
N GLY A 102 -7.55 1.89 8.75
CA GLY A 102 -7.56 1.04 9.93
C GLY A 102 -8.97 0.54 10.22
N LEU A 103 -9.16 -0.77 10.45
CA LEU A 103 -10.45 -1.34 10.80
C LEU A 103 -10.30 -2.71 11.47
N PRO A 104 -11.29 -3.17 12.27
CA PRO A 104 -11.38 -4.57 12.66
C PRO A 104 -11.61 -5.45 11.43
N LEU A 105 -10.92 -6.57 11.33
CA LEU A 105 -11.06 -7.52 10.23
C LEU A 105 -10.69 -8.93 10.68
N GLN A 106 -11.45 -9.95 10.22
CA GLN A 106 -11.24 -11.36 10.59
C GLN A 106 -11.35 -12.31 9.39
N PRO A 107 -10.52 -12.15 8.35
CA PRO A 107 -10.54 -13.08 7.23
C PRO A 107 -10.05 -14.47 7.68
N ALA A 108 -10.57 -15.53 7.06
CA ALA A 108 -10.10 -16.88 7.30
C ALA A 108 -8.61 -17.07 6.99
N ASN A 109 -8.09 -16.29 6.03
CA ASN A 109 -6.67 -16.27 5.66
C ASN A 109 -6.25 -14.85 5.28
N TRP A 110 -5.19 -14.35 5.89
CA TRP A 110 -4.63 -13.00 5.65
C TRP A 110 -3.76 -12.89 4.39
N SER A 111 -3.35 -14.05 3.84
CA SER A 111 -2.46 -14.09 2.68
C SER A 111 -3.16 -13.50 1.46
N GLY A 112 -2.44 -12.64 0.74
CA GLY A 112 -2.95 -11.98 -0.45
C GLY A 112 -3.72 -10.67 -0.20
N LEU A 113 -3.95 -10.22 1.05
CA LEU A 113 -4.64 -8.96 1.32
C LEU A 113 -3.94 -7.77 0.63
N SER A 114 -2.62 -7.70 0.71
CA SER A 114 -1.85 -6.63 0.03
C SER A 114 -2.06 -6.64 -1.49
N LEU A 115 -2.24 -7.82 -2.09
CA LEU A 115 -2.51 -7.97 -3.53
C LEU A 115 -3.95 -7.54 -3.87
N ALA A 116 -4.93 -7.92 -3.04
CA ALA A 116 -6.33 -7.48 -3.19
C ALA A 116 -6.45 -5.95 -3.12
N VAL A 117 -5.77 -5.33 -2.14
CA VAL A 117 -5.64 -3.87 -2.03
C VAL A 117 -5.02 -3.29 -3.30
N GLY A 118 -3.91 -3.88 -3.78
CA GLY A 118 -3.25 -3.44 -5.02
C GLY A 118 -4.18 -3.49 -6.23
N VAL A 119 -4.97 -4.56 -6.37
CA VAL A 119 -6.00 -4.68 -7.44
C VAL A 119 -7.01 -3.54 -7.34
N SER A 120 -7.57 -3.30 -6.15
CA SER A 120 -8.54 -2.22 -5.95
C SER A 120 -7.96 -0.85 -6.33
N LEU A 121 -6.75 -0.54 -5.86
CA LEU A 121 -6.09 0.73 -6.18
C LEU A 121 -5.84 0.87 -7.69
N ALA A 122 -5.30 -0.17 -8.33
CA ALA A 122 -4.99 -0.11 -9.76
C ALA A 122 -6.25 0.07 -10.62
N GLU A 123 -7.34 -0.61 -10.30
CA GLU A 123 -8.61 -0.49 -11.04
C GLU A 123 -9.31 0.84 -10.79
N SER A 124 -9.20 1.41 -9.58
CA SER A 124 -9.78 2.71 -9.25
C SER A 124 -9.04 3.86 -9.94
N LEU A 125 -7.71 3.75 -10.06
CA LEU A 125 -6.87 4.77 -10.70
C LEU A 125 -6.82 4.63 -12.22
N GLU A 126 -7.11 3.46 -12.75
CA GLU A 126 -7.18 3.17 -14.18
C GLU A 126 -8.38 2.26 -14.46
N PRO A 127 -9.60 2.84 -14.54
CA PRO A 127 -10.80 2.08 -14.89
C PRO A 127 -10.67 1.40 -16.26
N ALA A 128 -11.29 0.23 -16.39
CA ALA A 128 -11.26 -0.55 -17.63
C ALA A 128 -11.83 0.25 -18.80
N ASN A 129 -11.08 0.33 -19.89
CA ASN A 129 -11.45 1.04 -21.12
C ASN A 129 -11.37 0.15 -22.37
N GLY A 130 -11.30 -1.17 -22.17
CA GLY A 130 -11.15 -2.16 -23.23
C GLY A 130 -9.72 -2.34 -23.76
N GLN A 131 -8.75 -1.61 -23.21
CA GLN A 131 -7.32 -1.75 -23.52
C GLN A 131 -6.61 -2.59 -22.44
N ALA A 132 -5.40 -3.04 -22.76
CA ALA A 132 -4.55 -3.69 -21.78
C ALA A 132 -4.19 -2.71 -20.65
N PRO A 133 -4.22 -3.14 -19.37
CA PRO A 133 -3.94 -2.25 -18.26
C PRO A 133 -2.49 -1.75 -18.27
N THR A 134 -2.33 -0.46 -18.05
CA THR A 134 -1.03 0.22 -17.96
C THR A 134 -0.48 0.18 -16.54
N LEU A 135 -1.36 0.30 -15.53
CA LEU A 135 -1.01 0.11 -14.13
C LEU A 135 -0.87 -1.37 -13.84
N GLN A 136 0.31 -1.76 -13.40
CA GLN A 136 0.67 -3.13 -13.08
C GLN A 136 0.92 -3.30 -11.59
N LEU A 137 0.83 -4.55 -11.14
CA LEU A 137 1.07 -4.95 -9.75
C LEU A 137 2.33 -5.80 -9.68
N LYS A 138 3.33 -5.30 -8.99
CA LYS A 138 4.52 -6.10 -8.71
C LYS A 138 4.39 -6.75 -7.34
N TRP A 139 4.33 -8.07 -7.34
CA TRP A 139 4.34 -8.85 -6.11
C TRP A 139 5.52 -8.43 -5.21
N PRO A 140 5.31 -8.32 -3.87
CA PRO A 140 4.07 -8.62 -3.16
C PRO A 140 3.19 -7.40 -2.88
N ASN A 141 3.60 -6.15 -3.17
CA ASN A 141 2.93 -4.98 -2.60
C ASN A 141 3.18 -3.66 -3.34
N ASP A 142 3.73 -3.69 -4.54
CA ASP A 142 4.05 -2.47 -5.28
C ASP A 142 3.09 -2.24 -6.46
N LEU A 143 2.67 -0.98 -6.64
CA LEU A 143 2.05 -0.52 -7.88
C LEU A 143 3.14 -0.02 -8.81
N TRP A 144 3.05 -0.42 -10.08
CA TRP A 144 3.99 -0.06 -11.11
C TRP A 144 3.32 0.60 -12.31
N LEU A 145 4.05 1.53 -12.95
CA LEU A 145 3.71 2.14 -14.22
C LEU A 145 4.98 2.17 -15.07
N GLY A 146 4.96 1.56 -16.24
CA GLY A 146 6.13 1.49 -17.14
C GLY A 146 7.36 0.88 -16.48
N GLN A 147 7.21 -0.21 -15.74
CA GLN A 147 8.25 -0.91 -14.97
C GLN A 147 8.89 -0.07 -13.84
N ARG A 148 8.34 1.09 -13.52
CA ARG A 148 8.79 1.97 -12.44
C ARG A 148 7.78 1.98 -11.29
N LYS A 149 8.28 2.11 -10.08
CA LYS A 149 7.43 2.12 -8.89
C LYS A 149 6.61 3.41 -8.83
N LEU A 150 5.29 3.26 -8.83
CA LEU A 150 4.31 4.32 -8.61
C LEU A 150 3.97 4.45 -7.12
N GLY A 151 3.84 3.32 -6.43
CA GLY A 151 3.41 3.31 -5.05
C GLY A 151 3.68 2.00 -4.34
N GLY A 152 3.35 1.95 -3.06
CA GLY A 152 3.51 0.76 -2.22
C GLY A 152 2.43 0.64 -1.17
N ILE A 153 2.21 -0.59 -0.73
CA ILE A 153 1.21 -0.98 0.27
C ILE A 153 1.93 -1.61 1.46
N LEU A 154 1.55 -1.22 2.68
CA LEU A 154 2.07 -1.78 3.92
C LEU A 154 0.90 -2.23 4.80
N VAL A 155 0.74 -3.54 4.95
CA VAL A 155 -0.28 -4.12 5.83
C VAL A 155 0.36 -4.51 7.15
N GLU A 156 -0.20 -4.03 8.25
CA GLU A 156 0.19 -4.37 9.62
C GLU A 156 -1.06 -4.75 10.41
N THR A 157 -0.91 -5.59 11.43
CA THR A 157 -2.03 -6.00 12.30
C THR A 157 -1.67 -5.85 13.77
N ALA A 158 -2.67 -5.54 14.59
CA ALA A 158 -2.59 -5.57 16.05
C ALA A 158 -3.74 -6.41 16.62
N ASN A 159 -3.55 -6.94 17.82
CA ASN A 159 -4.62 -7.61 18.53
C ASN A 159 -5.46 -6.59 19.31
N TRP A 160 -6.77 -6.79 19.30
CA TRP A 160 -7.76 -6.08 20.10
C TRP A 160 -8.66 -7.11 20.80
N GLY A 161 -8.36 -7.44 22.01
CA GLY A 161 -9.01 -8.61 22.65
C GLY A 161 -8.85 -9.84 21.76
N ASP A 162 -9.98 -10.49 21.45
CA ASP A 162 -10.03 -11.66 20.57
C ASP A 162 -10.12 -11.32 19.08
N GLN A 163 -10.18 -10.02 18.75
CA GLN A 163 -10.26 -9.54 17.37
C GLN A 163 -8.89 -9.06 16.87
N ARG A 164 -8.76 -8.94 15.56
CA ARG A 164 -7.63 -8.27 14.93
C ARG A 164 -8.04 -6.94 14.34
N TYR A 165 -7.19 -5.95 14.56
CA TYR A 165 -7.25 -4.66 13.90
C TYR A 165 -6.17 -4.62 12.82
N VAL A 166 -6.58 -4.38 11.58
CA VAL A 166 -5.65 -4.23 10.45
C VAL A 166 -5.42 -2.77 10.15
N VAL A 167 -4.19 -2.43 9.81
CA VAL A 167 -3.80 -1.11 9.29
C VAL A 167 -3.18 -1.31 7.91
N ILE A 168 -3.85 -0.76 6.90
CA ILE A 168 -3.48 -0.84 5.49
C ILE A 168 -2.95 0.51 5.05
N GLY A 169 -1.64 0.68 5.03
CA GLY A 169 -0.98 1.89 4.56
C GLY A 169 -0.77 1.87 3.05
N VAL A 170 -1.03 3.00 2.44
CA VAL A 170 -0.83 3.24 1.01
C VAL A 170 -0.02 4.50 0.82
N GLY A 171 1.05 4.39 0.03
CA GLY A 171 1.83 5.53 -0.45
C GLY A 171 1.84 5.56 -1.97
N LEU A 172 1.43 6.68 -2.58
CA LEU A 172 1.45 6.89 -4.03
C LEU A 172 2.22 8.17 -4.36
N ASN A 173 3.05 8.12 -5.40
CA ASN A 173 3.65 9.32 -5.97
C ASN A 173 2.62 9.99 -6.89
N VAL A 174 2.21 11.19 -6.56
CA VAL A 174 1.27 11.98 -7.38
C VAL A 174 2.01 12.75 -8.45
N THR A 175 3.05 13.49 -8.07
CA THR A 175 3.99 14.12 -8.98
C THR A 175 5.29 13.35 -9.05
N GLN A 176 6.11 13.63 -10.06
CA GLN A 176 7.42 12.97 -10.19
C GLN A 176 8.29 13.30 -8.97
N PRO A 177 8.76 12.28 -8.22
CA PRO A 177 9.69 12.53 -7.12
C PRO A 177 10.99 13.17 -7.61
N ASN A 178 11.51 14.13 -6.85
CA ASN A 178 12.79 14.78 -7.16
C ASN A 178 13.95 13.76 -7.10
N GLU A 179 15.02 14.00 -7.86
CA GLU A 179 16.18 13.08 -7.94
C GLU A 179 16.86 12.87 -6.58
N ASP A 180 16.88 13.88 -5.71
CA ASP A 180 17.41 13.79 -4.35
C ASP A 180 16.66 12.74 -3.49
N PHE A 181 15.35 12.57 -3.70
CA PHE A 181 14.55 11.53 -3.05
C PHE A 181 14.90 10.12 -3.54
N SER A 182 15.27 9.99 -4.81
CA SER A 182 15.71 8.71 -5.39
C SER A 182 17.07 8.27 -4.83
N ALA A 183 17.98 9.19 -4.60
CA ALA A 183 19.31 8.92 -4.05
C ALA A 183 19.27 8.46 -2.59
N ALA A 184 18.41 9.05 -1.75
CA ALA A 184 18.25 8.67 -0.34
C ALA A 184 17.65 7.26 -0.18
N ALA A 185 16.72 6.85 -1.04
CA ALA A 185 16.16 5.51 -1.06
C ALA A 185 17.22 4.44 -1.43
N SER A 186 18.25 4.83 -2.18
CA SER A 186 19.35 3.95 -2.62
C SER A 186 20.43 3.76 -1.55
N GLN A 187 20.53 4.65 -0.57
CA GLN A 187 21.59 4.60 0.45
C GLN A 187 21.36 3.56 1.55
N SER A 188 20.13 3.08 1.74
CA SER A 188 19.82 2.11 2.79
C SER A 188 20.21 0.65 2.46
N THR A 189 20.67 0.36 1.24
CA THR A 189 21.14 -0.97 0.84
C THR A 189 22.38 -0.83 -0.05
N ARG A 190 23.53 -0.49 0.53
CA ARG A 190 24.82 -0.58 -0.16
C ARG A 190 25.28 -2.03 -0.24
N ASP A 191 24.69 -2.78 -1.15
CA ASP A 191 25.34 -3.93 -1.76
C ASP A 191 25.92 -3.44 -3.09
N THR A 192 27.24 -3.35 -3.17
CA THR A 192 27.99 -2.71 -4.26
C THR A 192 27.91 -3.46 -5.61
N GLN A 193 27.18 -4.58 -5.66
CA GLN A 193 27.00 -5.39 -6.87
C GLN A 193 25.61 -5.29 -7.50
N THR A 194 24.71 -4.48 -6.94
CA THR A 194 23.33 -4.39 -7.45
C THR A 194 23.16 -3.09 -8.22
N PRO A 195 22.66 -3.10 -9.47
CA PRO A 195 22.35 -1.88 -10.20
C PRO A 195 21.36 -1.02 -9.42
N PRO A 196 21.47 0.32 -9.49
CA PRO A 196 20.57 1.21 -8.79
C PRO A 196 19.12 0.92 -9.19
N PRO A 197 18.17 1.01 -8.25
CA PRO A 197 16.76 0.83 -8.58
C PRO A 197 16.35 1.89 -9.62
N MET A 198 15.50 1.51 -10.57
CA MET A 198 14.93 2.47 -11.52
C MET A 198 14.24 3.61 -10.76
N ALA A 199 14.42 4.83 -11.25
CA ALA A 199 13.74 6.01 -10.71
C ALA A 199 12.23 5.77 -10.62
N PRO A 200 11.56 6.20 -9.54
CA PRO A 200 10.12 6.04 -9.40
C PRO A 200 9.37 6.82 -10.48
N THR A 201 8.07 6.53 -10.62
CA THR A 201 7.15 7.27 -11.49
C THR A 201 6.03 7.89 -10.65
N SER A 202 5.09 8.57 -11.30
CA SER A 202 3.98 9.28 -10.66
C SER A 202 2.65 9.09 -11.38
N LEU A 203 1.54 9.39 -10.70
CA LEU A 203 0.20 9.39 -11.29
C LEU A 203 0.07 10.40 -12.44
N GLN A 204 0.73 11.54 -12.33
CA GLN A 204 0.70 12.56 -13.40
C GLN A 204 1.37 12.10 -14.69
N ALA A 205 2.21 11.06 -14.66
CA ALA A 205 2.71 10.43 -15.88
C ALA A 205 1.62 9.65 -16.63
N LEU A 206 0.56 9.21 -15.95
CA LEU A 206 -0.61 8.55 -16.56
C LEU A 206 -1.74 9.54 -16.81
N TRP A 207 -2.04 10.40 -15.82
CA TRP A 207 -3.12 11.37 -15.85
C TRP A 207 -2.59 12.76 -15.54
N PRO A 208 -2.21 13.57 -16.54
CA PRO A 208 -1.73 14.92 -16.31
C PRO A 208 -2.74 15.77 -15.54
N GLY A 209 -2.27 16.51 -14.54
CA GLY A 209 -3.08 17.43 -13.76
C GLY A 209 -3.85 16.84 -12.57
N VAL A 210 -3.79 15.53 -12.32
CA VAL A 210 -4.38 14.94 -11.11
C VAL A 210 -3.58 15.34 -9.87
N ASP A 211 -4.29 15.42 -8.73
CA ASP A 211 -3.71 15.71 -7.41
C ASP A 211 -3.98 14.58 -6.40
N ALA A 212 -3.46 14.75 -5.20
CA ALA A 212 -3.63 13.77 -4.13
C ALA A 212 -5.10 13.64 -3.67
N ALA A 213 -5.86 14.73 -3.71
CA ALA A 213 -7.27 14.74 -3.31
C ALA A 213 -8.12 13.93 -4.29
N TRP A 214 -7.90 14.11 -5.59
CA TRP A 214 -8.53 13.31 -6.64
C TRP A 214 -8.20 11.81 -6.47
N ALA A 215 -6.92 11.50 -6.29
CA ALA A 215 -6.49 10.11 -6.13
C ALA A 215 -7.13 9.44 -4.90
N LEU A 216 -7.18 10.15 -3.75
CA LEU A 216 -7.82 9.66 -2.54
C LEU A 216 -9.31 9.40 -2.77
N GLN A 217 -10.02 10.34 -3.39
CA GLN A 217 -11.45 10.20 -3.69
C GLN A 217 -11.72 9.00 -4.61
N ALA A 218 -10.87 8.77 -5.60
CA ALA A 218 -11.01 7.65 -6.51
C ALA A 218 -10.85 6.29 -5.83
N VAL A 219 -9.93 6.20 -4.85
CA VAL A 219 -9.57 4.89 -4.27
C VAL A 219 -10.29 4.55 -2.97
N ALA A 220 -10.78 5.53 -2.18
CA ALA A 220 -11.18 5.30 -0.80
C ALA A 220 -12.36 4.31 -0.66
N ALA A 221 -13.48 4.57 -1.31
CA ALA A 221 -14.66 3.70 -1.21
C ALA A 221 -14.45 2.32 -1.88
N PRO A 222 -13.84 2.22 -3.08
CA PRO A 222 -13.48 0.92 -3.66
C PRO A 222 -12.51 0.10 -2.80
N LEU A 223 -11.56 0.76 -2.12
CA LEU A 223 -10.64 0.08 -1.21
C LEU A 223 -11.37 -0.54 -0.02
N VAL A 224 -12.28 0.20 0.61
CA VAL A 224 -13.10 -0.33 1.72
C VAL A 224 -13.90 -1.54 1.25
N GLN A 225 -14.59 -1.42 0.10
CA GLN A 225 -15.34 -2.54 -0.46
C GLN A 225 -14.43 -3.76 -0.73
N ALA A 226 -13.26 -3.56 -1.32
CA ALA A 226 -12.34 -4.66 -1.61
C ALA A 226 -11.81 -5.34 -0.34
N VAL A 227 -11.60 -4.59 0.75
CA VAL A 227 -11.18 -5.15 2.04
C VAL A 227 -12.30 -5.99 2.66
N LEU A 228 -13.54 -5.52 2.61
CA LEU A 228 -14.71 -6.28 3.08
C LEU A 228 -14.99 -7.52 2.22
N ASP A 229 -14.79 -7.42 0.90
CA ASP A 229 -14.89 -8.57 -0.01
C ASP A 229 -13.79 -9.60 0.29
N PHE A 230 -12.56 -9.13 0.54
CA PHE A 230 -11.45 -9.99 0.93
C PHE A 230 -11.73 -10.73 2.26
N GLU A 231 -12.34 -10.07 3.24
CA GLU A 231 -12.73 -10.73 4.50
C GLU A 231 -13.67 -11.90 4.25
N ARG A 232 -14.66 -11.74 3.35
CA ARG A 232 -15.66 -12.77 3.06
C ARG A 232 -15.13 -13.89 2.16
N GLU A 233 -14.37 -13.54 1.14
CA GLU A 233 -14.08 -14.43 0.00
C GLU A 233 -12.57 -14.79 -0.10
N GLY A 234 -11.71 -14.10 0.65
CA GLY A 234 -10.26 -14.25 0.58
C GLY A 234 -9.69 -13.77 -0.76
N PHE A 235 -8.44 -14.13 -1.02
CA PHE A 235 -7.74 -13.70 -2.23
C PHE A 235 -8.28 -14.34 -3.52
N ALA A 236 -9.00 -15.44 -3.44
CA ALA A 236 -9.52 -16.14 -4.62
C ALA A 236 -10.36 -15.24 -5.54
N ALA A 237 -11.17 -14.32 -4.96
CA ALA A 237 -11.98 -13.35 -5.70
C ALA A 237 -11.15 -12.32 -6.49
N PHE A 238 -9.89 -12.11 -6.11
CA PHE A 238 -9.00 -11.12 -6.70
C PHE A 238 -7.96 -11.73 -7.66
N ARG A 239 -7.80 -13.05 -7.64
CA ARG A 239 -6.71 -13.74 -8.35
C ARG A 239 -6.67 -13.45 -9.85
N ALA A 240 -7.81 -13.55 -10.53
CA ALA A 240 -7.88 -13.29 -11.97
C ALA A 240 -7.61 -11.82 -12.32
N ARG A 241 -8.12 -10.89 -11.49
CA ARG A 241 -7.90 -9.44 -11.61
C ARG A 241 -6.44 -9.08 -11.39
N PHE A 242 -5.79 -9.72 -10.41
CA PHE A 242 -4.34 -9.59 -10.20
C PHE A 242 -3.54 -10.12 -11.40
N ALA A 243 -3.88 -11.33 -11.90
CA ALA A 243 -3.17 -11.94 -13.02
C ALA A 243 -3.19 -11.06 -14.29
N ALA A 244 -4.29 -10.33 -14.53
CA ALA A 244 -4.40 -9.39 -15.65
C ALA A 244 -3.44 -8.19 -15.53
N ARG A 245 -2.90 -7.92 -14.34
CA ARG A 245 -2.01 -6.78 -14.03
C ARG A 245 -0.64 -7.21 -13.49
N ASP A 246 -0.32 -8.51 -13.48
CA ASP A 246 0.91 -9.03 -12.88
C ASP A 246 2.15 -8.58 -13.67
N ALA A 247 2.95 -7.70 -13.06
CA ALA A 247 4.18 -7.18 -13.64
C ALA A 247 5.30 -8.23 -13.77
N LEU A 248 5.19 -9.37 -13.11
CA LEU A 248 6.22 -10.40 -13.06
C LEU A 248 5.89 -11.64 -13.91
N ALA A 249 4.66 -11.80 -14.37
CA ALA A 249 4.23 -12.98 -15.10
C ALA A 249 5.15 -13.29 -16.30
N GLY A 250 5.69 -14.50 -16.33
CA GLY A 250 6.60 -14.97 -17.40
C GLY A 250 8.02 -14.40 -17.34
N ARG A 251 8.36 -13.53 -16.37
CA ARG A 251 9.68 -12.90 -16.28
C ARG A 251 10.63 -13.72 -15.40
N ARG A 252 11.91 -13.67 -15.73
CA ARG A 252 12.95 -14.15 -14.83
C ARG A 252 13.03 -13.25 -13.61
N VAL A 253 13.11 -13.86 -12.43
CA VAL A 253 13.13 -13.16 -11.14
C VAL A 253 14.26 -13.70 -10.27
N LYS A 254 14.77 -12.79 -9.43
CA LYS A 254 15.70 -13.12 -8.34
C LYS A 254 15.09 -12.63 -7.03
N LEU A 255 15.00 -13.52 -6.06
CA LEU A 255 14.47 -13.26 -4.74
C LEU A 255 15.61 -12.91 -3.77
N SER A 256 15.29 -12.16 -2.72
CA SER A 256 16.26 -11.76 -1.69
C SER A 256 16.85 -12.95 -0.89
N ASN A 257 16.18 -14.10 -0.89
CA ASN A 257 16.68 -15.35 -0.29
C ASN A 257 17.60 -16.15 -1.25
N GLY A 258 17.96 -15.60 -2.41
CA GLY A 258 18.82 -16.24 -3.40
C GLY A 258 18.09 -17.13 -4.41
N THR A 259 16.81 -17.38 -4.28
CA THR A 259 16.02 -18.16 -5.26
C THR A 259 15.98 -17.42 -6.59
N GLU A 260 16.26 -18.13 -7.70
CA GLU A 260 16.15 -17.63 -9.06
C GLU A 260 15.24 -18.53 -9.90
N GLY A 261 14.46 -17.95 -10.80
CA GLY A 261 13.56 -18.72 -11.66
C GLY A 261 12.68 -17.82 -12.52
N THR A 262 11.63 -18.40 -13.09
CA THR A 262 10.60 -17.67 -13.86
C THR A 262 9.34 -17.54 -13.03
N ALA A 263 8.82 -16.34 -12.87
CA ALA A 263 7.56 -16.09 -12.16
C ALA A 263 6.38 -16.62 -13.00
N CYS A 264 5.56 -17.48 -12.40
CA CYS A 264 4.42 -18.14 -13.02
C CYS A 264 3.07 -17.62 -12.48
N GLY A 265 3.03 -16.38 -11.94
CA GLY A 265 1.84 -15.81 -11.33
C GLY A 265 1.74 -16.12 -9.83
N VAL A 266 0.51 -16.06 -9.29
CA VAL A 266 0.26 -16.28 -7.86
C VAL A 266 -0.72 -17.42 -7.63
N GLY A 267 -0.48 -18.17 -6.55
CA GLY A 267 -1.35 -19.25 -6.08
C GLY A 267 -2.67 -18.74 -5.50
N ALA A 268 -3.54 -19.65 -5.06
CA ALA A 268 -4.87 -19.35 -4.51
C ALA A 268 -4.84 -18.42 -3.30
N HIS A 269 -3.76 -18.40 -2.56
CA HIS A 269 -3.56 -17.57 -1.36
C HIS A 269 -2.57 -16.41 -1.58
N GLY A 270 -2.27 -16.06 -2.84
CA GLY A 270 -1.39 -14.93 -3.15
C GLY A 270 0.11 -15.20 -2.95
N ALA A 271 0.55 -16.45 -2.74
CA ALA A 271 1.95 -16.82 -2.80
C ALA A 271 2.46 -16.72 -4.24
N LEU A 272 3.69 -16.20 -4.45
CA LEU A 272 4.30 -16.14 -5.76
C LEU A 272 4.77 -17.54 -6.19
N SER A 273 4.32 -18.00 -7.35
CA SER A 273 4.79 -19.24 -7.94
C SER A 273 6.01 -18.97 -8.81
N VAL A 274 7.13 -19.64 -8.53
CA VAL A 274 8.39 -19.49 -9.28
C VAL A 274 8.84 -20.86 -9.80
N GLN A 275 8.99 -20.98 -11.10
CA GLN A 275 9.58 -22.15 -11.74
C GLN A 275 11.12 -22.04 -11.64
N THR A 276 11.70 -22.86 -10.78
CA THR A 276 13.15 -22.98 -10.58
C THR A 276 13.70 -24.20 -11.32
N GLN A 277 15.01 -24.39 -11.27
CA GLN A 277 15.67 -25.62 -11.77
C GLN A 277 15.19 -26.87 -11.01
N ASN A 278 14.76 -26.70 -9.75
CA ASN A 278 14.30 -27.79 -8.88
C ASN A 278 12.76 -27.98 -8.91
N GLY A 279 12.07 -27.37 -9.86
CA GLY A 279 10.62 -27.43 -9.98
C GLY A 279 9.91 -26.14 -9.52
N LEU A 280 8.57 -26.19 -9.50
CA LEU A 280 7.72 -25.08 -9.09
C LEU A 280 7.79 -24.89 -7.56
N GLN A 281 8.06 -23.67 -7.13
CA GLN A 281 8.10 -23.29 -5.72
C GLN A 281 7.07 -22.18 -5.43
N GLU A 282 6.35 -22.29 -4.31
CA GLU A 282 5.49 -21.22 -3.79
C GLU A 282 6.24 -20.40 -2.74
N ILE A 283 6.31 -19.10 -2.98
CA ILE A 283 7.05 -18.14 -2.16
C ILE A 283 6.07 -17.28 -1.38
N SER A 284 6.18 -17.33 -0.06
CA SER A 284 5.42 -16.46 0.83
C SER A 284 6.00 -15.03 0.85
N SER A 285 5.14 -14.04 1.06
CA SER A 285 5.56 -12.61 1.06
C SER A 285 6.23 -12.14 2.34
N LEU A 286 6.26 -12.93 3.41
CA LEU A 286 6.62 -12.45 4.76
C LEU A 286 8.05 -11.92 4.85
N GLU A 287 9.02 -12.57 4.19
CA GLU A 287 10.44 -12.27 4.37
C GLU A 287 11.20 -11.99 3.06
N VAL A 288 10.50 -11.96 1.93
CA VAL A 288 11.16 -11.97 0.62
C VAL A 288 10.78 -10.74 -0.20
N SER A 289 11.77 -10.15 -0.88
CA SER A 289 11.57 -9.19 -1.96
C SER A 289 11.97 -9.82 -3.31
N VAL A 290 11.32 -9.36 -4.39
CA VAL A 290 11.52 -9.89 -5.74
C VAL A 290 12.02 -8.78 -6.66
N ARG A 291 12.97 -9.12 -7.51
CA ARG A 291 13.46 -8.24 -8.59
C ARG A 291 13.36 -8.98 -9.93
N PRO A 292 12.93 -8.31 -11.01
CA PRO A 292 13.13 -8.85 -12.36
C PRO A 292 14.64 -9.03 -12.61
N ALA A 293 15.02 -10.15 -13.23
CA ALA A 293 16.42 -10.45 -13.54
C ALA A 293 16.86 -9.83 -14.89
N ASP A 294 15.91 -9.31 -15.68
CA ASP A 294 16.17 -8.84 -17.05
C ASP A 294 16.89 -7.47 -17.12
N HIS A 295 17.34 -6.92 -16.01
CA HIS A 295 18.07 -5.64 -15.94
C HIS A 295 19.58 -5.81 -15.73
N VAL A 296 20.13 -6.98 -16.04
CA VAL A 296 21.58 -7.20 -16.07
C VAL A 296 22.03 -7.14 -17.53
N GLN A 297 22.29 -5.92 -18.02
CA GLN A 297 23.20 -5.62 -19.12
C GLN A 297 24.18 -4.57 -18.66
#